data_49efbed2317597035a92256bd2a7e05e
#
_entry.id   49efbed2317597035a92256bd2a7e05e
#
_cell.length_a   1.000
_cell.length_b   1.000
_cell.length_c   1.000
_cell.angle_alpha   90.00
_cell.angle_beta   90.00
_cell.angle_gamma   90.00
#
_symmetry.space_group_name_H-M   'P 1'
#
loop_
_entity.id
_entity.type
_entity.pdbx_description
1 polymer ?
#
loop_
_entity_poly.entity_id
_entity_poly.type
_entity_poly.pdbx_seq_one_letter_code
_entity_poly.pdbx_strand_id
1 'polypeptide(L)'
;MHFGHAAWMRQQGKWRELMVVSFKRLAKRLACATALAGLAMTTMAAAADIKIGIVAPMTGQLASEGQDMENAVKMAIDAVNAKGGVNGDKITPTTADDACDPQQAVTAGSKLVSEGVTAIVGGYCSGAVLPTLKIYGDAGIPFVIIGANSTKLVAANQGNAFLANSTGDMQATTAVELFKKNGYKKIAVVDEGDAYSSDLAKLTAEAFKSAGGEIAAKETTTAGEQDYSAVVTKIKSSGADAVFWTAYHAGGALLTKQLRQAGFQGGIVLGDGNNSPEYLEIAGSAGEGVYLLSPPTVDLLSGAADFKAKYKETYGRDAGAYAALSHDVGGLIADAITRAKSADQKAIIEALKASDFKGLAGEIKFTDKNTLQTSNFRPVIAKGGKWVAE
;
A
#
# COMPACT_ATOMS: atom_id res chain seq x y z
N MET A 1 -22.02 -16.06 104.34
CA MET A 1 -21.90 -16.52 102.93
C MET A 1 -21.94 -15.32 101.98
N HIS A 2 -20.79 -14.56 101.77
CA HIS A 2 -20.80 -13.41 100.85
C HIS A 2 -19.41 -13.18 100.24
N PHE A 3 -18.75 -14.18 99.67
CA PHE A 3 -17.46 -13.97 99.04
C PHE A 3 -17.35 -14.52 97.60
N GLY A 4 -18.45 -15.02 96.99
CA GLY A 4 -18.34 -15.66 95.64
C GLY A 4 -18.72 -14.74 94.43
N HIS A 5 -19.45 -13.66 94.64
CA HIS A 5 -20.06 -12.89 93.53
C HIS A 5 -19.11 -11.86 92.88
N ALA A 6 -18.15 -11.29 93.62
CA ALA A 6 -17.28 -10.25 93.13
C ALA A 6 -16.12 -10.78 92.22
N ALA A 7 -15.69 -12.06 92.49
CA ALA A 7 -14.63 -12.71 91.66
C ALA A 7 -15.18 -13.13 90.28
N TRP A 8 -16.42 -13.61 90.23
CA TRP A 8 -17.03 -14.03 88.96
C TRP A 8 -17.33 -12.84 88.03
N MET A 9 -17.77 -11.71 88.55
CA MET A 9 -17.97 -10.50 87.71
C MET A 9 -16.68 -9.89 87.17
N ARG A 10 -15.55 -9.95 87.87
CA ARG A 10 -14.25 -9.49 87.34
C ARG A 10 -13.70 -10.41 86.25
N GLN A 11 -13.98 -11.66 86.24
CA GLN A 11 -13.59 -12.61 85.25
C GLN A 11 -14.37 -12.44 83.93
N GLN A 12 -15.64 -12.14 84.00
CA GLN A 12 -16.51 -11.80 82.87
C GLN A 12 -16.07 -10.49 82.16
N GLY A 13 -15.66 -9.49 82.90
CA GLY A 13 -15.12 -8.23 82.36
C GLY A 13 -13.88 -8.41 81.55
N LYS A 14 -12.88 -9.23 81.98
CA LYS A 14 -11.69 -9.54 81.31
C LYS A 14 -11.91 -10.31 79.97
N TRP A 15 -12.86 -11.23 79.94
CA TRP A 15 -13.23 -11.95 78.70
C TRP A 15 -13.90 -11.06 77.68
N ARG A 16 -14.73 -10.08 78.12
CA ARG A 16 -15.31 -9.09 77.22
C ARG A 16 -14.26 -8.17 76.58
N GLU A 17 -13.31 -7.68 77.34
CA GLU A 17 -12.21 -6.83 76.80
C GLU A 17 -11.33 -7.61 75.83
N LEU A 18 -10.96 -8.86 76.13
CA LEU A 18 -10.15 -9.70 75.24
C LEU A 18 -10.87 -10.03 73.92
N MET A 19 -12.18 -10.28 73.96
CA MET A 19 -12.97 -10.51 72.75
C MET A 19 -13.11 -9.24 71.88
N VAL A 20 -13.30 -8.06 72.48
CA VAL A 20 -13.39 -6.81 71.75
C VAL A 20 -12.06 -6.43 71.08
N VAL A 21 -10.94 -6.65 71.74
CA VAL A 21 -9.61 -6.41 71.19
C VAL A 21 -9.28 -7.39 70.09
N SER A 22 -9.69 -8.65 70.22
CA SER A 22 -9.50 -9.69 69.19
C SER A 22 -10.35 -9.42 67.94
N PHE A 23 -11.61 -9.00 68.12
CA PHE A 23 -12.50 -8.62 66.98
C PHE A 23 -12.00 -7.39 66.27
N LYS A 24 -11.49 -6.37 66.97
CA LYS A 24 -10.92 -5.18 66.34
C LYS A 24 -9.64 -5.48 65.52
N ARG A 25 -8.81 -6.44 65.96
CA ARG A 25 -7.60 -6.90 65.22
C ARG A 25 -8.01 -7.74 64.00
N LEU A 26 -9.03 -8.58 64.13
CA LEU A 26 -9.52 -9.39 63.01
C LEU A 26 -10.19 -8.50 61.94
N ALA A 27 -11.02 -7.52 62.35
CA ALA A 27 -11.65 -6.55 61.42
C ALA A 27 -10.62 -5.68 60.69
N LYS A 28 -9.54 -5.24 61.38
CA LYS A 28 -8.44 -4.53 60.71
C LYS A 28 -7.67 -5.40 59.69
N ARG A 29 -7.48 -6.69 59.98
CA ARG A 29 -6.82 -7.62 59.04
C ARG A 29 -7.70 -7.94 57.82
N LEU A 30 -9.01 -8.06 57.99
CA LEU A 30 -9.97 -8.23 56.89
C LEU A 30 -10.01 -6.96 56.04
N ALA A 31 -10.06 -5.75 56.64
CA ALA A 31 -10.10 -4.51 55.91
C ALA A 31 -8.83 -4.25 55.08
N CYS A 32 -7.65 -4.66 55.58
CA CYS A 32 -6.40 -4.61 54.80
C CYS A 32 -6.35 -5.65 53.67
N ALA A 33 -6.93 -6.85 53.87
CA ALA A 33 -6.97 -7.88 52.82
C ALA A 33 -7.93 -7.51 51.65
N THR A 34 -9.05 -6.84 51.94
CA THR A 34 -9.97 -6.33 50.91
C THR A 34 -9.41 -5.10 50.18
N ALA A 35 -8.60 -4.25 50.82
CA ALA A 35 -7.95 -3.12 50.16
C ALA A 35 -6.82 -3.55 49.20
N LEU A 36 -6.10 -4.65 49.50
CA LEU A 36 -5.09 -5.21 48.57
C LEU A 36 -5.71 -6.01 47.42
N ALA A 37 -6.86 -6.62 47.59
CA ALA A 37 -7.58 -7.32 46.51
C ALA A 37 -8.26 -6.36 45.52
N GLY A 38 -8.57 -5.13 45.92
CA GLY A 38 -9.16 -4.09 45.07
C GLY A 38 -8.15 -3.40 44.13
N LEU A 39 -6.83 -3.49 44.39
CA LEU A 39 -5.80 -2.88 43.51
C LEU A 39 -5.29 -3.81 42.41
N ALA A 40 -5.74 -5.07 42.37
CA ALA A 40 -5.32 -6.05 41.37
C ALA A 40 -6.37 -6.27 40.26
N MET A 41 -7.45 -5.50 40.22
CA MET A 41 -8.25 -5.34 39.01
C MET A 41 -7.56 -4.30 38.11
N THR A 42 -6.36 -4.63 37.59
CA THR A 42 -5.95 -4.10 36.30
C THR A 42 -7.08 -4.47 35.34
N THR A 43 -7.87 -3.49 34.95
CA THR A 43 -8.73 -3.61 33.79
C THR A 43 -7.80 -4.11 32.68
N MET A 44 -7.89 -5.39 32.33
CA MET A 44 -7.50 -5.82 31.00
C MET A 44 -8.39 -4.99 30.09
N ALA A 45 -7.87 -3.84 29.64
CA ALA A 45 -8.47 -3.17 28.50
C ALA A 45 -8.57 -4.27 27.44
N ALA A 46 -9.78 -4.61 27.03
CA ALA A 46 -9.97 -5.54 25.94
C ALA A 46 -9.14 -4.95 24.80
N ALA A 47 -8.18 -5.74 24.30
CA ALA A 47 -7.32 -5.32 23.19
C ALA A 47 -8.26 -4.82 22.10
N ALA A 48 -8.13 -3.56 21.71
CA ALA A 48 -8.93 -3.01 20.63
C ALA A 48 -8.51 -3.72 19.34
N ASP A 49 -9.47 -4.21 18.58
CA ASP A 49 -9.18 -4.83 17.27
C ASP A 49 -8.99 -3.71 16.25
N ILE A 50 -7.73 -3.44 15.89
CA ILE A 50 -7.37 -2.43 14.89
C ILE A 50 -7.61 -3.03 13.51
N LYS A 51 -8.70 -2.64 12.86
CA LYS A 51 -9.07 -3.15 11.54
C LYS A 51 -8.37 -2.34 10.44
N ILE A 52 -7.63 -3.01 9.57
CA ILE A 52 -7.01 -2.40 8.38
C ILE A 52 -7.69 -2.95 7.14
N GLY A 53 -8.31 -2.05 6.36
CA GLY A 53 -8.85 -2.38 5.05
C GLY A 53 -7.73 -2.52 4.02
N ILE A 54 -7.76 -3.60 3.23
CA ILE A 54 -6.90 -3.77 2.05
C ILE A 54 -7.80 -3.69 0.84
N VAL A 55 -7.58 -2.71 -0.04
CA VAL A 55 -8.32 -2.58 -1.30
C VAL A 55 -7.38 -2.88 -2.46
N ALA A 56 -7.73 -3.85 -3.29
CA ALA A 56 -6.91 -4.30 -4.41
C ALA A 56 -7.76 -5.04 -5.45
N PRO A 57 -7.31 -5.15 -6.71
CA PRO A 57 -7.98 -5.96 -7.73
C PRO A 57 -7.74 -7.45 -7.46
N MET A 58 -8.66 -8.10 -6.76
CA MET A 58 -8.56 -9.53 -6.42
C MET A 58 -9.11 -10.42 -7.55
N THR A 59 -9.83 -9.83 -8.49
CA THR A 59 -10.39 -10.47 -9.68
C THR A 59 -10.04 -9.71 -10.95
N GLY A 60 -10.22 -10.32 -12.12
CA GLY A 60 -9.92 -9.72 -13.42
C GLY A 60 -8.47 -9.88 -13.86
N GLN A 61 -8.07 -9.10 -14.86
CA GLN A 61 -6.74 -9.22 -15.51
C GLN A 61 -5.57 -8.83 -14.60
N LEU A 62 -5.83 -8.06 -13.55
CA LEU A 62 -4.84 -7.56 -12.60
C LEU A 62 -4.91 -8.27 -11.23
N ALA A 63 -5.56 -9.45 -11.20
CA ALA A 63 -5.72 -10.22 -9.96
C ALA A 63 -4.39 -10.70 -9.36
N SER A 64 -3.38 -10.93 -10.19
CA SER A 64 -2.04 -11.33 -9.75
C SER A 64 -1.40 -10.21 -8.92
N GLU A 65 -1.48 -8.97 -9.38
CA GLU A 65 -0.97 -7.78 -8.69
C GLU A 65 -1.72 -7.52 -7.37
N GLY A 66 -3.05 -7.66 -7.40
CA GLY A 66 -3.88 -7.52 -6.21
C GLY A 66 -3.55 -8.56 -5.15
N GLN A 67 -3.36 -9.81 -5.55
CA GLN A 67 -2.95 -10.89 -4.66
C GLN A 67 -1.57 -10.65 -4.04
N ASP A 68 -0.61 -10.12 -4.82
CA ASP A 68 0.71 -9.79 -4.31
C ASP A 68 0.65 -8.64 -3.29
N MET A 69 -0.17 -7.63 -3.55
CA MET A 69 -0.38 -6.52 -2.61
C MET A 69 -0.99 -7.02 -1.30
N GLU A 70 -2.05 -7.81 -1.37
CA GLU A 70 -2.70 -8.38 -0.20
C GLU A 70 -1.75 -9.24 0.63
N ASN A 71 -1.06 -10.17 -0.01
CA ASN A 71 -0.13 -11.08 0.64
C ASN A 71 1.00 -10.32 1.36
N ALA A 72 1.60 -9.35 0.70
CA ALA A 72 2.71 -8.60 1.26
C ALA A 72 2.28 -7.69 2.43
N VAL A 73 1.12 -7.03 2.34
CA VAL A 73 0.54 -6.27 3.46
C VAL A 73 0.25 -7.18 4.64
N LYS A 74 -0.38 -8.34 4.41
CA LYS A 74 -0.66 -9.33 5.47
C LYS A 74 0.61 -9.84 6.12
N MET A 75 1.65 -10.13 5.34
CA MET A 75 2.94 -10.58 5.86
C MET A 75 3.59 -9.54 6.79
N ALA A 76 3.50 -8.25 6.48
CA ALA A 76 3.97 -7.17 7.35
C ALA A 76 3.15 -7.08 8.64
N ILE A 77 1.81 -7.15 8.52
CA ILE A 77 0.89 -7.14 9.67
C ILE A 77 1.15 -8.33 10.59
N ASP A 78 1.32 -9.53 10.04
CA ASP A 78 1.59 -10.74 10.81
C ASP A 78 2.92 -10.63 11.58
N ALA A 79 3.94 -10.05 10.95
CA ALA A 79 5.23 -9.79 11.61
C ALA A 79 5.10 -8.80 12.78
N VAL A 80 4.25 -7.78 12.67
CA VAL A 80 3.91 -6.84 13.75
C VAL A 80 3.13 -7.55 14.86
N ASN A 81 2.11 -8.32 14.49
CA ASN A 81 1.27 -9.07 15.42
C ASN A 81 2.05 -10.12 16.20
N ALA A 82 3.04 -10.77 15.59
CA ALA A 82 3.92 -11.74 16.26
C ALA A 82 4.80 -11.08 17.34
N LYS A 83 5.10 -9.78 17.21
CA LYS A 83 5.86 -8.99 18.19
C LYS A 83 4.98 -8.36 19.28
N GLY A 84 3.68 -8.66 19.33
CA GLY A 84 2.75 -8.13 20.33
C GLY A 84 1.73 -7.13 19.80
N GLY A 85 1.74 -6.84 18.51
CA GLY A 85 0.84 -5.88 17.88
C GLY A 85 1.28 -4.42 18.02
N VAL A 86 0.36 -3.50 17.90
CA VAL A 86 0.57 -2.04 18.00
C VAL A 86 -0.01 -1.55 19.31
N ASN A 87 0.80 -0.95 20.17
CA ASN A 87 0.40 -0.48 21.50
C ASN A 87 -0.28 -1.56 22.38
N GLY A 88 -0.03 -2.86 22.10
CA GLY A 88 -0.66 -4.00 22.77
C GLY A 88 -1.88 -4.57 22.05
N ASP A 89 -2.39 -3.89 21.03
CA ASP A 89 -3.54 -4.31 20.24
C ASP A 89 -3.10 -5.07 18.98
N LYS A 90 -3.91 -6.04 18.55
CA LYS A 90 -3.68 -6.76 17.29
C LYS A 90 -4.26 -6.00 16.11
N ILE A 91 -3.59 -6.14 14.95
CA ILE A 91 -4.10 -5.63 13.67
C ILE A 91 -4.81 -6.79 12.97
N THR A 92 -6.06 -6.56 12.55
CA THR A 92 -6.85 -7.50 11.75
C THR A 92 -7.04 -6.93 10.35
N PRO A 93 -6.43 -7.53 9.32
CA PRO A 93 -6.66 -7.11 7.94
C PRO A 93 -7.99 -7.65 7.41
N THR A 94 -8.71 -6.83 6.64
CA THR A 94 -9.89 -7.22 5.85
C THR A 94 -9.71 -6.77 4.42
N THR A 95 -9.96 -7.64 3.44
CA THR A 95 -9.75 -7.35 2.03
C THR A 95 -11.05 -7.07 1.31
N ALA A 96 -11.03 -6.08 0.42
CA ALA A 96 -12.13 -5.76 -0.48
C ALA A 96 -11.62 -5.70 -1.92
N ASP A 97 -12.31 -6.38 -2.82
CA ASP A 97 -12.00 -6.44 -4.25
C ASP A 97 -12.56 -5.20 -4.96
N ASP A 98 -11.68 -4.43 -5.61
CA ASP A 98 -12.07 -3.33 -6.49
C ASP A 98 -12.09 -3.73 -7.98
N ALA A 99 -11.57 -4.92 -8.32
CA ALA A 99 -11.44 -5.46 -9.67
C ALA A 99 -10.83 -4.46 -10.69
N CYS A 100 -10.14 -3.43 -10.24
CA CYS A 100 -9.70 -2.30 -11.06
C CYS A 100 -10.87 -1.55 -11.75
N ASP A 101 -12.08 -1.67 -11.23
CA ASP A 101 -13.31 -1.08 -11.76
C ASP A 101 -13.81 0.05 -10.84
N PRO A 102 -14.11 1.26 -11.37
CA PRO A 102 -14.53 2.38 -10.55
C PRO A 102 -15.80 2.13 -9.73
N GLN A 103 -16.78 1.37 -10.26
CA GLN A 103 -18.04 1.10 -9.57
C GLN A 103 -17.87 0.05 -8.47
N GLN A 104 -17.08 -1.00 -8.75
CA GLN A 104 -16.74 -2.00 -7.74
C GLN A 104 -15.91 -1.38 -6.62
N ALA A 105 -14.96 -0.50 -6.95
CA ALA A 105 -14.17 0.23 -5.96
C ALA A 105 -15.04 1.09 -5.01
N VAL A 106 -16.07 1.78 -5.52
CA VAL A 106 -17.05 2.51 -4.70
C VAL A 106 -17.79 1.58 -3.75
N THR A 107 -18.19 0.40 -4.24
CA THR A 107 -18.88 -0.62 -3.41
C THR A 107 -17.94 -1.17 -2.34
N ALA A 108 -16.73 -1.57 -2.74
CA ALA A 108 -15.68 -2.07 -1.84
C ALA A 108 -15.32 -1.03 -0.77
N GLY A 109 -15.13 0.22 -1.18
CA GLY A 109 -14.80 1.33 -0.29
C GLY A 109 -15.91 1.62 0.74
N SER A 110 -17.17 1.66 0.28
CA SER A 110 -18.33 1.87 1.16
C SER A 110 -18.48 0.74 2.17
N LYS A 111 -18.20 -0.51 1.76
CA LYS A 111 -18.17 -1.66 2.64
C LYS A 111 -17.12 -1.50 3.74
N LEU A 112 -15.87 -1.18 3.39
CA LEU A 112 -14.79 -0.99 4.37
C LEU A 112 -15.14 0.12 5.38
N VAL A 113 -15.73 1.25 4.92
CA VAL A 113 -16.20 2.32 5.81
C VAL A 113 -17.25 1.79 6.77
N SER A 114 -18.24 1.02 6.28
CA SER A 114 -19.31 0.45 7.12
C SER A 114 -18.82 -0.59 8.14
N GLU A 115 -17.73 -1.28 7.86
CA GLU A 115 -17.05 -2.22 8.75
C GLU A 115 -16.22 -1.53 9.85
N GLY A 116 -16.11 -0.21 9.78
CA GLY A 116 -15.41 0.61 10.76
C GLY A 116 -13.90 0.39 10.76
N VAL A 117 -13.27 0.30 9.58
CA VAL A 117 -11.82 0.16 9.49
C VAL A 117 -11.10 1.41 10.02
N THR A 118 -9.99 1.21 10.70
CA THR A 118 -9.15 2.27 11.28
C THR A 118 -8.36 3.00 10.20
N ALA A 119 -7.86 2.27 9.22
CA ALA A 119 -7.15 2.81 8.05
C ALA A 119 -7.33 1.87 6.86
N ILE A 120 -7.03 2.38 5.67
CA ILE A 120 -7.05 1.63 4.42
C ILE A 120 -5.67 1.67 3.78
N VAL A 121 -5.25 0.56 3.20
CA VAL A 121 -4.04 0.44 2.38
C VAL A 121 -4.39 -0.25 1.06
N GLY A 122 -3.58 -0.04 0.03
CA GLY A 122 -3.83 -0.69 -1.26
C GLY A 122 -4.04 0.31 -2.39
N GLY A 123 -4.96 0.01 -3.32
CA GLY A 123 -5.22 0.85 -4.49
C GLY A 123 -4.15 0.70 -5.57
N TYR A 124 -4.45 -0.11 -6.57
CA TYR A 124 -3.55 -0.35 -7.72
C TYR A 124 -3.91 0.54 -8.92
N CYS A 125 -5.17 0.53 -9.35
CA CYS A 125 -5.64 1.26 -10.53
C CYS A 125 -6.13 2.66 -10.16
N SER A 126 -5.56 3.72 -10.75
CA SER A 126 -5.97 5.10 -10.46
C SER A 126 -7.43 5.38 -10.76
N GLY A 127 -8.01 4.70 -11.78
CA GLY A 127 -9.43 4.80 -12.13
C GLY A 127 -10.36 4.26 -11.04
N ALA A 128 -9.96 3.18 -10.37
CA ALA A 128 -10.68 2.59 -9.25
C ALA A 128 -10.51 3.42 -7.97
N VAL A 129 -9.29 3.89 -7.69
CA VAL A 129 -8.99 4.70 -6.49
C VAL A 129 -9.68 6.06 -6.51
N LEU A 130 -9.73 6.73 -7.65
CA LEU A 130 -10.20 8.12 -7.75
C LEU A 130 -11.57 8.37 -7.11
N PRO A 131 -12.62 7.60 -7.40
CA PRO A 131 -13.94 7.82 -6.80
C PRO A 131 -13.99 7.48 -5.30
N THR A 132 -13.08 6.66 -4.78
CA THR A 132 -13.06 6.27 -3.36
C THR A 132 -12.46 7.35 -2.46
N LEU A 133 -11.67 8.27 -3.01
CA LEU A 133 -11.04 9.34 -2.22
C LEU A 133 -12.07 10.19 -1.48
N LYS A 134 -13.22 10.49 -2.12
CA LYS A 134 -14.29 11.21 -1.45
C LYS A 134 -14.93 10.38 -0.33
N ILE A 135 -15.14 9.09 -0.55
CA ILE A 135 -15.77 8.18 0.43
C ILE A 135 -14.91 8.11 1.70
N TYR A 136 -13.60 7.89 1.53
CA TYR A 136 -12.67 7.80 2.65
C TYR A 136 -12.39 9.16 3.30
N GLY A 137 -12.38 10.24 2.50
CA GLY A 137 -12.21 11.60 2.99
C GLY A 137 -13.39 12.06 3.85
N ASP A 138 -14.63 11.85 3.40
CA ASP A 138 -15.84 12.17 4.17
C ASP A 138 -15.90 11.36 5.49
N ALA A 139 -15.40 10.13 5.50
CA ALA A 139 -15.30 9.30 6.69
C ALA A 139 -14.07 9.61 7.57
N GLY A 140 -13.14 10.45 7.11
CA GLY A 140 -11.89 10.80 7.80
C GLY A 140 -10.88 9.65 7.90
N ILE A 141 -11.04 8.59 7.09
CA ILE A 141 -10.21 7.39 7.15
C ILE A 141 -8.88 7.62 6.41
N PRO A 142 -7.70 7.43 7.05
CA PRO A 142 -6.42 7.49 6.35
C PRO A 142 -6.30 6.37 5.32
N PHE A 143 -5.83 6.73 4.13
CA PHE A 143 -5.62 5.81 3.02
C PHE A 143 -4.20 5.89 2.49
N VAL A 144 -3.43 4.80 2.57
CA VAL A 144 -2.09 4.73 1.97
C VAL A 144 -2.17 3.97 0.65
N ILE A 145 -2.00 4.71 -0.45
CA ILE A 145 -2.10 4.21 -1.82
C ILE A 145 -0.77 3.58 -2.22
N ILE A 146 -0.80 2.32 -2.68
CA ILE A 146 0.40 1.54 -2.99
C ILE A 146 0.82 1.67 -4.46
N GLY A 147 -0.10 1.45 -5.41
CA GLY A 147 0.23 1.38 -6.85
C GLY A 147 -0.24 2.59 -7.64
N ALA A 148 -1.48 3.03 -7.42
CA ALA A 148 -2.08 4.13 -8.17
C ALA A 148 -1.32 5.44 -8.01
N ASN A 149 -1.03 6.13 -9.13
CA ASN A 149 -0.09 7.24 -9.14
C ASN A 149 -0.49 8.45 -10.01
N SER A 150 -1.71 8.44 -10.58
CA SER A 150 -2.20 9.58 -11.36
C SER A 150 -2.20 10.89 -10.54
N THR A 151 -1.79 11.99 -11.15
CA THR A 151 -1.85 13.32 -10.54
C THR A 151 -3.29 13.78 -10.24
N LYS A 152 -4.29 13.15 -10.87
CA LYS A 152 -5.71 13.37 -10.57
C LYS A 152 -6.04 12.96 -9.11
N LEU A 153 -5.33 11.95 -8.56
CA LEU A 153 -5.49 11.54 -7.17
C LEU A 153 -5.01 12.62 -6.21
N VAL A 154 -3.90 13.28 -6.52
CA VAL A 154 -3.37 14.39 -5.73
C VAL A 154 -4.34 15.57 -5.73
N ALA A 155 -4.92 15.88 -6.90
CA ALA A 155 -5.90 16.97 -7.05
C ALA A 155 -7.22 16.71 -6.32
N ALA A 156 -7.65 15.44 -6.22
CA ALA A 156 -8.89 15.03 -5.55
C ALA A 156 -8.72 14.69 -4.06
N ASN A 157 -7.47 14.69 -3.54
CA ASN A 157 -7.15 14.30 -2.18
C ASN A 157 -7.73 15.29 -1.16
N GLN A 158 -8.44 14.78 -0.15
CA GLN A 158 -8.99 15.58 0.94
C GLN A 158 -8.04 15.68 2.17
N GLY A 159 -6.77 15.32 1.99
CA GLY A 159 -5.73 15.40 3.02
C GLY A 159 -5.54 14.12 3.84
N ASN A 160 -6.32 13.08 3.57
CA ASN A 160 -6.29 11.78 4.25
C ASN A 160 -5.64 10.66 3.43
N ALA A 161 -5.42 10.86 2.13
CA ALA A 161 -4.76 9.90 1.25
C ALA A 161 -3.27 10.22 1.09
N PHE A 162 -2.43 9.18 1.06
CA PHE A 162 -0.97 9.24 0.97
C PHE A 162 -0.50 8.34 -0.16
N LEU A 163 0.21 8.88 -1.14
CA LEU A 163 0.73 8.11 -2.26
C LEU A 163 2.12 7.57 -1.92
N ALA A 164 2.23 6.27 -1.68
CA ALA A 164 3.50 5.59 -1.42
C ALA A 164 4.25 5.21 -2.71
N ASN A 165 3.59 5.30 -3.88
CA ASN A 165 4.25 5.30 -5.18
C ASN A 165 4.50 6.74 -5.64
N SER A 166 5.53 6.96 -6.45
CA SER A 166 5.79 8.25 -7.07
C SER A 166 4.69 8.63 -8.05
N THR A 167 4.40 9.92 -8.16
CA THR A 167 3.32 10.42 -9.01
C THR A 167 3.63 10.35 -10.50
N GLY A 168 2.61 10.39 -11.35
CA GLY A 168 2.74 10.30 -12.80
C GLY A 168 3.62 11.37 -13.43
N ASP A 169 3.71 12.57 -12.85
CA ASP A 169 4.63 13.63 -13.31
C ASP A 169 6.10 13.28 -13.01
N MET A 170 6.38 12.63 -11.89
CA MET A 170 7.70 12.10 -11.59
C MET A 170 8.08 10.97 -12.58
N GLN A 171 7.12 10.11 -12.91
CA GLN A 171 7.33 9.06 -13.93
C GLN A 171 7.57 9.66 -15.32
N ALA A 172 6.78 10.66 -15.70
CA ALA A 172 6.96 11.38 -16.97
C ALA A 172 8.36 12.03 -17.07
N THR A 173 8.86 12.59 -15.97
CA THR A 173 10.22 13.14 -15.90
C THR A 173 11.24 12.05 -16.17
N THR A 174 11.14 10.90 -15.51
CA THR A 174 12.03 9.76 -15.72
C THR A 174 11.95 9.24 -17.16
N ALA A 175 10.75 9.22 -17.78
CA ALA A 175 10.56 8.86 -19.18
C ALA A 175 11.33 9.81 -20.12
N VAL A 176 11.21 11.11 -19.90
CA VAL A 176 11.89 12.13 -20.73
C VAL A 176 13.42 12.02 -20.61
N GLU A 177 13.93 11.76 -19.41
CA GLU A 177 15.36 11.53 -19.19
C GLU A 177 15.84 10.30 -19.97
N LEU A 178 15.08 9.20 -19.93
CA LEU A 178 15.37 7.98 -20.67
C LEU A 178 15.33 8.22 -22.19
N PHE A 179 14.34 8.96 -22.70
CA PHE A 179 14.25 9.29 -24.13
C PHE A 179 15.47 10.09 -24.58
N LYS A 180 15.90 11.10 -23.82
CA LYS A 180 17.08 11.89 -24.11
C LYS A 180 18.36 11.06 -24.09
N LYS A 181 18.53 10.20 -23.08
CA LYS A 181 19.68 9.30 -22.94
C LYS A 181 19.81 8.38 -24.14
N ASN A 182 18.71 7.86 -24.68
CA ASN A 182 18.69 6.99 -25.86
C ASN A 182 18.64 7.75 -27.18
N GLY A 183 18.66 9.08 -27.18
CA GLY A 183 18.67 9.91 -28.36
C GLY A 183 17.33 9.95 -29.12
N TYR A 184 16.25 9.53 -28.53
CA TYR A 184 14.91 9.60 -29.16
C TYR A 184 14.47 11.06 -29.25
N LYS A 185 14.05 11.48 -30.44
CA LYS A 185 13.61 12.83 -30.76
C LYS A 185 12.12 12.92 -31.06
N LYS A 186 11.56 11.82 -31.56
CA LYS A 186 10.16 11.68 -31.96
C LYS A 186 9.55 10.45 -31.29
N ILE A 187 8.54 10.63 -30.45
CA ILE A 187 7.89 9.48 -29.81
C ILE A 187 6.43 9.38 -30.20
N ALA A 188 5.93 8.17 -30.31
CA ALA A 188 4.51 7.88 -30.27
C ALA A 188 4.09 7.58 -28.84
N VAL A 189 2.98 8.14 -28.38
CA VAL A 189 2.41 7.88 -27.05
C VAL A 189 1.10 7.15 -27.23
N VAL A 190 0.90 6.04 -26.52
CA VAL A 190 -0.31 5.20 -26.61
C VAL A 190 -0.88 4.97 -25.22
N ASP A 191 -2.16 5.25 -25.04
CA ASP A 191 -2.89 5.07 -23.79
C ASP A 191 -4.19 4.26 -23.98
N GLU A 192 -4.87 3.89 -22.87
CA GLU A 192 -6.18 3.19 -22.87
C GLU A 192 -7.31 4.07 -22.36
N GLY A 193 -7.11 5.38 -22.20
CA GLY A 193 -8.15 6.36 -21.85
C GLY A 193 -8.55 6.38 -20.37
N ASP A 194 -8.08 5.45 -19.54
CA ASP A 194 -8.36 5.46 -18.11
C ASP A 194 -7.62 6.59 -17.35
N ALA A 195 -7.91 6.72 -16.04
CA ALA A 195 -7.37 7.82 -15.25
C ALA A 195 -5.84 7.78 -15.09
N TYR A 196 -5.23 6.59 -15.09
CA TYR A 196 -3.79 6.41 -15.01
C TYR A 196 -3.14 6.65 -16.37
N SER A 197 -3.53 5.87 -17.38
CA SER A 197 -2.84 5.84 -18.67
C SER A 197 -2.95 7.18 -19.41
N SER A 198 -4.13 7.80 -19.40
CA SER A 198 -4.35 9.10 -20.05
C SER A 198 -3.61 10.25 -19.37
N ASP A 199 -3.48 10.20 -18.04
CA ASP A 199 -2.73 11.20 -17.27
C ASP A 199 -1.23 11.10 -17.56
N LEU A 200 -0.66 9.90 -17.47
CA LEU A 200 0.74 9.65 -17.76
C LEU A 200 1.09 10.00 -19.21
N ALA A 201 0.24 9.63 -20.17
CA ALA A 201 0.39 10.00 -21.57
C ALA A 201 0.46 11.51 -21.79
N LYS A 202 -0.49 12.24 -21.18
CA LYS A 202 -0.53 13.71 -21.23
C LYS A 202 0.71 14.33 -20.62
N LEU A 203 1.04 13.96 -19.39
CA LEU A 203 2.19 14.51 -18.65
C LEU A 203 3.50 14.28 -19.39
N THR A 204 3.69 13.07 -19.94
CA THR A 204 4.89 12.73 -20.69
C THR A 204 4.96 13.51 -22.00
N ALA A 205 3.86 13.63 -22.73
CA ALA A 205 3.82 14.39 -23.96
C ALA A 205 4.15 15.87 -23.74
N GLU A 206 3.61 16.48 -22.70
CA GLU A 206 3.88 17.87 -22.31
C GLU A 206 5.35 18.06 -21.90
N ALA A 207 5.86 17.18 -21.02
CA ALA A 207 7.25 17.24 -20.55
C ALA A 207 8.25 17.01 -21.69
N PHE A 208 7.98 16.06 -22.60
CA PHE A 208 8.86 15.78 -23.73
C PHE A 208 8.91 16.92 -24.72
N LYS A 209 7.76 17.54 -25.07
CA LYS A 209 7.72 18.76 -25.90
C LYS A 209 8.48 19.92 -25.27
N SER A 210 8.29 20.15 -23.97
CA SER A 210 9.02 21.18 -23.22
C SER A 210 10.52 20.94 -23.20
N ALA A 211 10.94 19.70 -23.35
CA ALA A 211 12.34 19.28 -23.42
C ALA A 211 12.92 19.30 -24.86
N GLY A 212 12.15 19.78 -25.85
CA GLY A 212 12.54 19.90 -27.27
C GLY A 212 12.25 18.64 -28.11
N GLY A 213 11.50 17.67 -27.57
CA GLY A 213 11.08 16.47 -28.30
C GLY A 213 9.81 16.69 -29.11
N GLU A 214 9.52 15.78 -30.05
CA GLU A 214 8.33 15.78 -30.90
C GLU A 214 7.42 14.61 -30.57
N ILE A 215 6.12 14.85 -30.45
CA ILE A 215 5.11 13.79 -30.37
C ILE A 215 4.66 13.47 -31.81
N ALA A 216 5.21 12.40 -32.36
CA ALA A 216 4.96 11.97 -33.73
C ALA A 216 3.56 11.36 -33.92
N ALA A 217 3.05 10.68 -32.90
CA ALA A 217 1.67 10.17 -32.84
C ALA A 217 1.16 10.14 -31.41
N LYS A 218 -0.15 10.31 -31.26
CA LYS A 218 -0.87 10.08 -30.00
C LYS A 218 -2.10 9.24 -30.30
N GLU A 219 -2.20 8.07 -29.71
CA GLU A 219 -3.26 7.11 -29.93
C GLU A 219 -3.87 6.68 -28.59
N THR A 220 -5.20 6.54 -28.58
CA THR A 220 -5.92 5.94 -27.46
C THR A 220 -6.57 4.66 -27.93
N THR A 221 -6.37 3.58 -27.20
CA THR A 221 -6.95 2.26 -27.47
C THR A 221 -8.00 1.94 -26.40
N THR A 222 -8.65 0.79 -26.53
CA THR A 222 -9.60 0.30 -25.54
C THR A 222 -8.94 -0.78 -24.69
N ALA A 223 -9.14 -0.75 -23.39
CA ALA A 223 -8.65 -1.82 -22.51
C ALA A 223 -9.20 -3.19 -22.95
N GLY A 224 -8.31 -4.18 -23.02
CA GLY A 224 -8.68 -5.52 -23.53
C GLY A 224 -8.63 -5.67 -25.06
N GLU A 225 -8.20 -4.65 -25.79
CA GLU A 225 -7.94 -4.73 -27.24
C GLU A 225 -6.99 -5.89 -27.57
N GLN A 226 -7.28 -6.61 -28.63
CA GLN A 226 -6.48 -7.75 -29.09
C GLN A 226 -5.74 -7.46 -30.41
N ASP A 227 -6.24 -6.53 -31.22
CA ASP A 227 -5.69 -6.16 -32.50
C ASP A 227 -5.28 -4.70 -32.56
N TYR A 228 -3.98 -4.46 -32.45
CA TYR A 228 -3.38 -3.13 -32.52
C TYR A 228 -2.90 -2.75 -33.92
N SER A 229 -3.28 -3.48 -35.00
CA SER A 229 -2.76 -3.29 -36.35
C SER A 229 -2.94 -1.86 -36.88
N ALA A 230 -4.08 -1.21 -36.58
CA ALA A 230 -4.34 0.17 -36.93
C ALA A 230 -3.38 1.14 -36.23
N VAL A 231 -3.17 0.97 -34.92
CA VAL A 231 -2.25 1.77 -34.10
C VAL A 231 -0.81 1.55 -34.57
N VAL A 232 -0.41 0.29 -34.79
CA VAL A 232 0.92 -0.08 -35.33
C VAL A 232 1.19 0.60 -36.67
N THR A 233 0.21 0.63 -37.58
CA THR A 233 0.33 1.30 -38.88
C THR A 233 0.56 2.80 -38.71
N LYS A 234 -0.17 3.46 -37.83
CA LYS A 234 -0.02 4.90 -37.55
C LYS A 234 1.34 5.20 -36.94
N ILE A 235 1.78 4.41 -35.96
CA ILE A 235 3.10 4.57 -35.32
C ILE A 235 4.21 4.47 -36.37
N LYS A 236 4.19 3.45 -37.22
CA LYS A 236 5.18 3.25 -38.26
C LYS A 236 5.22 4.39 -39.27
N SER A 237 4.05 4.88 -39.71
CA SER A 237 3.96 5.97 -40.67
C SER A 237 4.30 7.33 -40.06
N SER A 238 4.28 7.49 -38.74
CA SER A 238 4.61 8.75 -38.06
C SER A 238 6.11 9.07 -38.04
N GLY A 239 6.95 8.08 -38.27
CA GLY A 239 8.40 8.22 -38.13
C GLY A 239 8.88 8.33 -36.71
N ALA A 240 8.15 7.77 -35.75
CA ALA A 240 8.55 7.74 -34.34
C ALA A 240 9.82 6.92 -34.12
N ASP A 241 10.76 7.46 -33.35
CA ASP A 241 11.99 6.78 -32.90
C ASP A 241 11.68 5.77 -31.76
N ALA A 242 10.64 6.05 -30.98
CA ALA A 242 10.22 5.20 -29.88
C ALA A 242 8.70 5.27 -29.67
N VAL A 243 8.19 4.24 -29.01
CA VAL A 243 6.80 4.18 -28.53
C VAL A 243 6.81 4.20 -27.01
N PHE A 244 5.95 5.01 -26.40
CA PHE A 244 5.65 4.99 -24.98
C PHE A 244 4.24 4.48 -24.76
N TRP A 245 4.14 3.29 -24.17
CA TRP A 245 2.88 2.70 -23.73
C TRP A 245 2.64 3.04 -22.25
N THR A 246 1.55 3.69 -21.96
CA THR A 246 1.26 4.24 -20.62
C THR A 246 0.20 3.46 -19.84
N ALA A 247 -0.34 2.37 -20.41
CA ALA A 247 -1.37 1.54 -19.78
C ALA A 247 -0.80 0.25 -19.16
N TYR A 248 -1.60 -0.80 -19.11
CA TYR A 248 -1.27 -2.03 -18.38
C TYR A 248 -0.62 -3.11 -19.23
N HIS A 249 -0.10 -4.14 -18.57
CA HIS A 249 0.80 -5.14 -19.12
C HIS A 249 0.22 -5.98 -20.26
N ALA A 250 -1.05 -6.39 -20.17
CA ALA A 250 -1.65 -7.26 -21.20
C ALA A 250 -1.68 -6.58 -22.57
N GLY A 251 -2.19 -5.35 -22.65
CA GLY A 251 -2.19 -4.53 -23.87
C GLY A 251 -0.78 -4.16 -24.32
N GLY A 252 0.09 -3.77 -23.36
CA GLY A 252 1.49 -3.42 -23.66
C GLY A 252 2.28 -4.57 -24.30
N ALA A 253 2.09 -5.79 -23.81
CA ALA A 253 2.74 -6.96 -24.35
C ALA A 253 2.24 -7.30 -25.78
N LEU A 254 0.93 -7.22 -26.02
CA LEU A 254 0.36 -7.44 -27.34
C LEU A 254 0.79 -6.38 -28.34
N LEU A 255 0.74 -5.10 -27.97
CA LEU A 255 1.24 -4.00 -28.80
C LEU A 255 2.71 -4.19 -29.14
N THR A 256 3.55 -4.55 -28.17
CA THR A 256 4.98 -4.84 -28.36
C THR A 256 5.18 -5.94 -29.40
N LYS A 257 4.46 -7.06 -29.29
CA LYS A 257 4.54 -8.16 -30.27
C LYS A 257 4.17 -7.69 -31.67
N GLN A 258 3.03 -6.99 -31.81
CA GLN A 258 2.53 -6.54 -33.12
C GLN A 258 3.46 -5.48 -33.74
N LEU A 259 4.03 -4.58 -32.94
CA LEU A 259 5.07 -3.63 -33.40
C LEU A 259 6.28 -4.38 -33.97
N ARG A 260 6.82 -5.35 -33.24
CA ARG A 260 7.99 -6.12 -33.69
C ARG A 260 7.69 -6.99 -34.91
N GLN A 261 6.53 -7.65 -34.95
CA GLN A 261 6.06 -8.41 -36.11
C GLN A 261 5.89 -7.54 -37.36
N ALA A 262 5.44 -6.29 -37.18
CA ALA A 262 5.35 -5.32 -38.27
C ALA A 262 6.72 -4.70 -38.68
N GLY A 263 7.81 -5.09 -38.03
CA GLY A 263 9.16 -4.62 -38.34
C GLY A 263 9.52 -3.26 -37.74
N PHE A 264 8.82 -2.80 -36.69
CA PHE A 264 9.22 -1.60 -35.96
C PHE A 264 10.52 -1.86 -35.19
N GLN A 265 11.57 -1.07 -35.49
CA GLN A 265 12.91 -1.20 -34.90
C GLN A 265 13.18 -0.14 -33.82
N GLY A 266 12.25 0.83 -33.62
CA GLY A 266 12.41 1.88 -32.64
C GLY A 266 12.35 1.37 -31.19
N GLY A 267 12.64 2.25 -30.25
CA GLY A 267 12.54 1.95 -28.83
C GLY A 267 11.10 1.66 -28.40
N ILE A 268 10.93 0.80 -27.41
CA ILE A 268 9.64 0.61 -26.74
C ILE A 268 9.88 0.88 -25.26
N VAL A 269 9.12 1.77 -24.68
CA VAL A 269 9.17 2.16 -23.28
C VAL A 269 7.77 1.98 -22.67
N LEU A 270 7.71 1.50 -21.45
CA LEU A 270 6.48 1.13 -20.77
C LEU A 270 6.36 1.91 -19.46
N GLY A 271 5.15 2.32 -19.13
CA GLY A 271 4.78 2.78 -17.78
C GLY A 271 4.75 1.64 -16.77
N ASP A 272 4.73 1.97 -15.49
CA ASP A 272 4.82 1.02 -14.37
C ASP A 272 3.67 0.00 -14.29
N GLY A 273 2.53 0.27 -14.87
CA GLY A 273 1.43 -0.71 -15.04
C GLY A 273 1.81 -1.96 -15.86
N ASN A 274 3.00 -1.97 -16.45
CA ASN A 274 3.57 -3.13 -17.16
C ASN A 274 4.57 -3.92 -16.31
N ASN A 275 4.75 -3.55 -15.05
CA ASN A 275 5.65 -4.26 -14.16
C ASN A 275 4.99 -5.56 -13.65
N SER A 276 4.89 -6.52 -14.53
CA SER A 276 4.34 -7.85 -14.29
C SER A 276 5.20 -8.90 -14.98
N PRO A 277 5.42 -10.08 -14.36
CA PRO A 277 6.03 -11.24 -15.05
C PRO A 277 5.24 -11.61 -16.30
N GLU A 278 3.92 -11.46 -16.30
CA GLU A 278 3.02 -11.78 -17.40
C GLU A 278 3.32 -10.95 -18.66
N TYR A 279 3.81 -9.70 -18.50
CA TYR A 279 4.27 -8.93 -19.67
C TYR A 279 5.36 -9.67 -20.43
N LEU A 280 6.39 -10.16 -19.73
CA LEU A 280 7.53 -10.85 -20.35
C LEU A 280 7.11 -12.19 -20.95
N GLU A 281 6.21 -12.90 -20.30
CA GLU A 281 5.64 -14.17 -20.79
C GLU A 281 4.85 -13.96 -22.09
N ILE A 282 3.95 -12.96 -22.14
CA ILE A 282 3.14 -12.65 -23.31
C ILE A 282 4.01 -12.07 -24.43
N ALA A 283 4.88 -11.11 -24.16
CA ALA A 283 5.72 -10.48 -25.15
C ALA A 283 6.76 -11.45 -25.74
N GLY A 284 7.26 -12.39 -24.92
CA GLY A 284 8.29 -13.35 -25.32
C GLY A 284 9.52 -12.65 -25.87
N SER A 285 10.09 -13.17 -26.97
CA SER A 285 11.27 -12.57 -27.61
C SER A 285 11.06 -11.15 -28.16
N ALA A 286 9.82 -10.74 -28.39
CA ALA A 286 9.51 -9.36 -28.82
C ALA A 286 9.74 -8.33 -27.70
N GLY A 287 9.73 -8.78 -26.45
CA GLY A 287 10.01 -7.95 -25.28
C GLY A 287 11.50 -7.65 -25.06
N GLU A 288 12.41 -8.34 -25.76
CA GLU A 288 13.85 -8.13 -25.55
C GLU A 288 14.25 -6.68 -25.89
N GLY A 289 14.99 -6.04 -24.99
CA GLY A 289 15.42 -4.64 -25.13
C GLY A 289 14.33 -3.58 -24.88
N VAL A 290 13.16 -3.98 -24.42
CA VAL A 290 12.10 -3.04 -24.01
C VAL A 290 12.44 -2.44 -22.65
N TYR A 291 12.21 -1.13 -22.52
CA TYR A 291 12.37 -0.43 -21.24
C TYR A 291 11.06 -0.38 -20.44
N LEU A 292 11.17 -0.46 -19.15
CA LEU A 292 10.09 -0.26 -18.21
C LEU A 292 10.50 0.78 -17.17
N LEU A 293 9.63 1.72 -16.88
CA LEU A 293 9.79 2.68 -15.79
C LEU A 293 9.09 2.13 -14.55
N SER A 294 9.84 1.62 -13.60
CA SER A 294 9.31 0.85 -12.47
C SER A 294 9.72 1.45 -11.13
N PRO A 295 8.86 1.39 -10.12
CA PRO A 295 9.33 1.44 -8.74
C PRO A 295 10.25 0.24 -8.46
N PRO A 296 11.04 0.27 -7.37
CA PRO A 296 11.98 -0.81 -7.05
C PRO A 296 11.27 -2.15 -6.92
N THR A 297 11.63 -3.11 -7.76
CA THR A 297 11.12 -4.48 -7.68
C THR A 297 11.97 -5.32 -6.75
N VAL A 298 11.36 -6.32 -6.14
CA VAL A 298 12.03 -7.23 -5.20
C VAL A 298 13.33 -7.81 -5.76
N ASP A 299 13.36 -8.16 -7.05
CA ASP A 299 14.52 -8.78 -7.69
C ASP A 299 15.72 -7.84 -7.84
N LEU A 300 15.48 -6.55 -7.82
CA LEU A 300 16.53 -5.52 -7.98
C LEU A 300 16.93 -4.89 -6.63
N LEU A 301 16.27 -5.28 -5.52
CA LEU A 301 16.57 -4.75 -4.19
C LEU A 301 17.69 -5.53 -3.50
N SER A 302 18.75 -4.83 -3.15
CA SER A 302 19.77 -5.39 -2.26
C SER A 302 19.16 -5.63 -0.87
N GLY A 303 19.32 -6.85 -0.33
CA GLY A 303 18.77 -7.20 0.98
C GLY A 303 17.36 -7.80 0.98
N ALA A 304 16.73 -7.98 -0.20
CA ALA A 304 15.42 -8.60 -0.30
C ALA A 304 15.41 -10.14 -0.24
N ALA A 305 16.57 -10.78 -0.08
CA ALA A 305 16.68 -12.26 -0.14
C ALA A 305 15.79 -12.96 0.91
N ASP A 306 15.82 -12.49 2.15
CA ASP A 306 15.02 -13.07 3.24
C ASP A 306 13.53 -12.84 3.03
N PHE A 307 13.16 -11.65 2.54
CA PHE A 307 11.77 -11.34 2.18
C PHE A 307 11.26 -12.28 1.09
N LYS A 308 12.02 -12.45 0.00
CA LYS A 308 11.67 -13.35 -1.12
C LYS A 308 11.50 -14.79 -0.65
N ALA A 309 12.45 -15.29 0.13
CA ALA A 309 12.41 -16.65 0.66
C ALA A 309 11.16 -16.88 1.52
N LYS A 310 10.90 -15.96 2.46
CA LYS A 310 9.74 -16.04 3.34
C LYS A 310 8.42 -15.87 2.60
N TYR A 311 8.36 -14.96 1.62
CA TYR A 311 7.16 -14.78 0.79
C TYR A 311 6.83 -16.06 0.02
N LYS A 312 7.82 -16.67 -0.62
CA LYS A 312 7.66 -17.93 -1.35
C LYS A 312 7.27 -19.10 -0.45
N GLU A 313 7.89 -19.21 0.72
CA GLU A 313 7.54 -20.20 1.74
C GLU A 313 6.07 -20.06 2.19
N THR A 314 5.63 -18.82 2.43
CA THR A 314 4.30 -18.53 2.99
C THR A 314 3.20 -18.69 1.96
N TYR A 315 3.42 -18.25 0.71
CA TYR A 315 2.37 -18.12 -0.30
C TYR A 315 2.55 -19.07 -1.50
N GLY A 316 3.64 -19.83 -1.57
CA GLY A 316 3.90 -20.82 -2.64
C GLY A 316 4.21 -20.20 -4.01
N ARG A 317 4.41 -18.87 -4.08
CA ARG A 317 4.72 -18.13 -5.31
C ARG A 317 5.82 -17.11 -5.08
N ASP A 318 6.48 -16.68 -6.14
CA ASP A 318 7.45 -15.60 -6.05
C ASP A 318 6.74 -14.26 -5.80
N ALA A 319 7.42 -13.35 -5.11
CA ALA A 319 6.90 -12.03 -4.83
C ALA A 319 6.85 -11.19 -6.11
N GLY A 320 5.72 -10.59 -6.41
CA GLY A 320 5.54 -9.73 -7.58
C GLY A 320 6.12 -8.33 -7.41
N ALA A 321 5.91 -7.53 -8.42
CA ALA A 321 6.54 -6.22 -8.59
C ALA A 321 6.30 -5.23 -7.44
N TYR A 322 5.08 -5.20 -6.92
CA TYR A 322 4.68 -4.29 -5.85
C TYR A 322 4.77 -4.91 -4.44
N ALA A 323 5.21 -6.17 -4.32
CA ALA A 323 5.21 -6.87 -3.03
C ALA A 323 6.11 -6.17 -1.99
N ALA A 324 7.29 -5.68 -2.38
CA ALA A 324 8.18 -4.98 -1.45
C ALA A 324 7.53 -3.68 -0.93
N LEU A 325 6.98 -2.86 -1.82
CA LEU A 325 6.31 -1.61 -1.44
C LEU A 325 5.05 -1.86 -0.61
N SER A 326 4.29 -2.90 -0.94
CA SER A 326 3.09 -3.32 -0.19
C SER A 326 3.44 -3.77 1.23
N HIS A 327 4.52 -4.53 1.38
CA HIS A 327 5.06 -4.90 2.69
C HIS A 327 5.47 -3.66 3.50
N ASP A 328 6.15 -2.72 2.86
CA ASP A 328 6.57 -1.49 3.51
C ASP A 328 5.38 -0.64 3.95
N VAL A 329 4.32 -0.56 3.13
CA VAL A 329 3.07 0.15 3.49
C VAL A 329 2.35 -0.53 4.65
N GLY A 330 2.35 -1.88 4.71
CA GLY A 330 1.86 -2.61 5.88
C GLY A 330 2.63 -2.27 7.16
N GLY A 331 3.95 -2.15 7.05
CA GLY A 331 4.81 -1.70 8.15
C GLY A 331 4.62 -0.23 8.51
N LEU A 332 4.50 0.64 7.51
CA LEU A 332 4.29 2.08 7.67
C LEU A 332 3.00 2.40 8.43
N ILE A 333 1.89 1.75 8.08
CA ILE A 333 0.62 2.00 8.78
C ILE A 333 0.68 1.52 10.23
N ALA A 334 1.32 0.40 10.51
CA ALA A 334 1.54 -0.09 11.87
C ALA A 334 2.45 0.87 12.68
N ASP A 335 3.52 1.39 12.07
CA ASP A 335 4.39 2.39 12.65
C ASP A 335 3.63 3.70 12.95
N ALA A 336 2.82 4.17 12.00
CA ALA A 336 2.02 5.39 12.18
C ALA A 336 1.03 5.26 13.35
N ILE A 337 0.33 4.13 13.47
CA ILE A 337 -0.57 3.85 14.61
C ILE A 337 0.22 3.78 15.92
N THR A 338 1.41 3.16 15.90
CA THR A 338 2.29 3.10 17.08
C THR A 338 2.72 4.48 17.54
N ARG A 339 3.14 5.36 16.63
CA ARG A 339 3.56 6.74 16.92
C ARG A 339 2.38 7.62 17.36
N ALA A 340 1.21 7.41 16.77
CA ALA A 340 -0.02 8.08 17.17
C ALA A 340 -0.46 7.69 18.60
N LYS A 341 -0.03 6.54 19.11
CA LYS A 341 -0.49 5.95 20.40
C LYS A 341 -2.01 5.86 20.50
N SER A 342 -2.69 5.73 19.38
CA SER A 342 -4.13 5.80 19.26
C SER A 342 -4.60 5.16 17.96
N ALA A 343 -5.80 4.60 17.95
CA ALA A 343 -6.52 4.21 16.74
C ALA A 343 -7.37 5.36 16.15
N ASP A 344 -7.26 6.58 16.69
CA ASP A 344 -7.92 7.78 16.16
C ASP A 344 -7.36 8.13 14.77
N GLN A 345 -8.25 8.27 13.81
CA GLN A 345 -7.90 8.45 12.41
C GLN A 345 -7.12 9.75 12.14
N LYS A 346 -7.46 10.85 12.85
CA LYS A 346 -6.75 12.13 12.70
C LYS A 346 -5.33 12.03 13.24
N ALA A 347 -5.16 11.35 14.39
CA ALA A 347 -3.82 11.13 14.97
C ALA A 347 -2.95 10.28 14.04
N ILE A 348 -3.54 9.27 13.36
CA ILE A 348 -2.83 8.44 12.38
C ILE A 348 -2.45 9.27 11.14
N ILE A 349 -3.34 10.13 10.63
CA ILE A 349 -3.04 11.04 9.51
C ILE A 349 -1.86 11.96 9.85
N GLU A 350 -1.83 12.56 11.03
CA GLU A 350 -0.70 13.40 11.45
C GLU A 350 0.60 12.59 11.61
N ALA A 351 0.51 11.36 12.11
CA ALA A 351 1.64 10.46 12.18
C ALA A 351 2.16 10.07 10.79
N LEU A 352 1.27 9.84 9.80
CA LEU A 352 1.64 9.57 8.41
C LEU A 352 2.34 10.77 7.77
N LYS A 353 1.84 12.01 7.95
CA LYS A 353 2.49 13.23 7.46
C LYS A 353 3.93 13.38 7.98
N ALA A 354 4.17 12.97 9.21
CA ALA A 354 5.48 13.02 9.86
C ALA A 354 6.33 11.77 9.62
N SER A 355 5.99 10.92 8.65
CA SER A 355 6.72 9.67 8.41
C SER A 355 8.11 9.91 7.83
N ASP A 356 9.07 9.16 8.38
CA ASP A 356 10.43 8.96 7.88
C ASP A 356 10.70 7.45 7.97
N PHE A 357 9.96 6.69 7.17
CA PHE A 357 9.94 5.23 7.24
C PHE A 357 10.96 4.65 6.26
N LYS A 358 11.83 3.77 6.76
CA LYS A 358 12.83 3.07 5.97
C LYS A 358 12.37 1.63 5.75
N GLY A 359 11.85 1.41 4.56
CA GLY A 359 11.36 0.11 4.13
C GLY A 359 12.35 -0.65 3.26
N LEU A 360 11.91 -1.80 2.80
CA LEU A 360 12.65 -2.66 1.88
C LEU A 360 12.74 -2.03 0.47
N ALA A 361 11.64 -1.43 0.00
CA ALA A 361 11.57 -0.75 -1.30
C ALA A 361 12.23 0.64 -1.29
N GLY A 362 12.54 1.17 -0.11
CA GLY A 362 13.18 2.47 0.04
C GLY A 362 12.60 3.32 1.17
N GLU A 363 12.96 4.59 1.17
CA GLU A 363 12.46 5.55 2.15
C GLU A 363 11.06 6.06 1.74
N ILE A 364 10.12 6.03 2.69
CA ILE A 364 8.79 6.61 2.53
C ILE A 364 8.70 7.85 3.40
N LYS A 365 8.72 9.00 2.74
CA LYS A 365 8.62 10.32 3.33
C LYS A 365 7.73 11.18 2.46
N PHE A 366 6.74 11.81 3.08
CA PHE A 366 5.73 12.54 2.35
C PHE A 366 6.00 14.05 2.30
N THR A 367 5.56 14.67 1.20
CA THR A 367 5.45 16.12 1.05
C THR A 367 4.20 16.64 1.79
N ASP A 368 4.01 17.95 1.80
CA ASP A 368 2.78 18.62 2.27
C ASP A 368 1.52 18.25 1.44
N LYS A 369 1.71 17.66 0.24
CA LYS A 369 0.64 17.12 -0.62
C LYS A 369 0.40 15.62 -0.42
N ASN A 370 1.05 15.01 0.59
CA ASN A 370 0.98 13.57 0.87
C ASN A 370 1.47 12.68 -0.29
N THR A 371 2.43 13.16 -1.07
CA THR A 371 3.14 12.41 -2.13
C THR A 371 4.57 12.14 -1.69
N LEU A 372 5.25 11.18 -2.29
CA LEU A 372 6.66 10.94 -2.00
C LEU A 372 7.52 12.19 -2.28
N GLN A 373 8.50 12.45 -1.41
CA GLN A 373 9.46 13.56 -1.60
C GLN A 373 10.44 13.29 -2.74
N THR A 374 10.78 12.02 -2.98
CA THR A 374 11.75 11.60 -3.98
C THR A 374 11.16 10.53 -4.88
N SER A 375 11.40 10.64 -6.20
CA SER A 375 10.95 9.62 -7.14
C SER A 375 11.58 8.26 -6.85
N ASN A 376 10.75 7.22 -6.80
CA ASN A 376 11.19 5.84 -6.73
C ASN A 376 11.26 5.16 -8.11
N PHE A 377 10.85 5.84 -9.19
CA PHE A 377 10.95 5.28 -10.55
C PHE A 377 12.39 5.15 -11.01
N ARG A 378 12.68 4.01 -11.61
CA ARG A 378 13.97 3.72 -12.26
C ARG A 378 13.70 3.03 -13.60
N PRO A 379 14.48 3.33 -14.66
CA PRO A 379 14.43 2.56 -15.87
C PRO A 379 15.04 1.18 -15.62
N VAL A 380 14.35 0.15 -16.09
CA VAL A 380 14.85 -1.21 -16.19
C VAL A 380 14.67 -1.69 -17.62
N ILE A 381 15.42 -2.68 -18.04
CA ILE A 381 15.39 -3.20 -19.40
C ILE A 381 15.15 -4.71 -19.38
N ALA A 382 14.36 -5.21 -20.33
CA ALA A 382 14.15 -6.63 -20.50
C ALA A 382 15.36 -7.28 -21.18
N LYS A 383 15.98 -8.25 -20.50
CA LYS A 383 17.10 -9.06 -21.02
C LYS A 383 16.94 -10.51 -20.60
N GLY A 384 16.94 -11.42 -21.59
CA GLY A 384 16.84 -12.86 -21.32
C GLY A 384 15.56 -13.22 -20.55
N GLY A 385 14.44 -12.58 -20.84
CA GLY A 385 13.15 -12.82 -20.18
C GLY A 385 13.05 -12.32 -18.72
N LYS A 386 13.90 -11.36 -18.32
CA LYS A 386 13.91 -10.75 -17.00
C LYS A 386 14.08 -9.24 -17.08
N TRP A 387 13.53 -8.53 -16.11
CA TRP A 387 13.83 -7.13 -15.88
C TRP A 387 15.19 -7.01 -15.17
N VAL A 388 16.10 -6.25 -15.72
CA VAL A 388 17.41 -5.96 -15.14
C VAL A 388 17.62 -4.45 -15.05
N ALA A 389 18.44 -4.00 -14.08
CA ALA A 389 18.80 -2.59 -13.98
C ALA A 389 19.52 -2.13 -15.28
N GLU A 390 19.22 -0.89 -15.70
CA GLU A 390 19.82 -0.25 -16.88
C GLU A 390 21.24 0.27 -16.58
#